data_320dab9947daaa0f2b28d2a14d01dac3
#
_entry.id   320dab9947daaa0f2b28d2a14d01dac3
#
_cell.length_a   1.000
_cell.length_b   1.000
_cell.length_c   1.000
_cell.angle_alpha   90.00
_cell.angle_beta   90.00
_cell.angle_gamma   90.00
#
_symmetry.space_group_name_H-M   'P 1'
#
loop_
_entity.id
_entity.type
_entity.pdbx_description
1 polymer ?
#
loop_
_entity_poly.entity_id
_entity_poly.type
_entity_poly.pdbx_seq_one_letter_code
_entity_poly.pdbx_strand_id
1 'polypeptide(L)'
;MKKILITALIMMITSYVYCWQSVGFKINDHDLIKDYQLPAWGYSIFDIDLSGNSSYDRRDTDYKRVTESIAIRLKPGFLRSFDSEIVDYKLRTNASSDIRYSDSENEESQSETIQRYYYNYILFDGYCNYYVANNLFLNFSVDSRFTYNERNFSVDSQDYIDRGIFAGSFLGMGFGKIRDVSPVFRALRLRERVEALNKGLTLSENQLEILSDKFALYTQYVNVYDRYEKYFWKEISPILGSEFDALNLSENLYLTEVMKEYIRRYQGHEILLGIDFCQDYEIENDGDKTKEFHLGPSIRYQCYNNINLKYQIGINSKISYLKYLGDYSEETKFRLNLSNSHYFDITDRLRWNSSISVNYDYIWYENYDGYKMTTTLTSYIDYFIENNFALYCQLKSQLIQVDPDIYENDAYGSPVYPDLKRDESVIFYFGCKYYFGSMF
;
A
#
# COMPACT_ATOMS: atom_id res chain seq x y z
N MET A 1 -15.43 -24.17 5.49
CA MET A 1 -15.69 -23.04 6.41
C MET A 1 -15.04 -23.22 7.80
N LYS A 2 -15.39 -24.23 8.63
CA LYS A 2 -14.81 -24.40 10.00
C LYS A 2 -13.27 -24.42 10.05
N LYS A 3 -12.59 -25.13 9.14
CA LYS A 3 -11.12 -25.21 9.10
C LYS A 3 -10.44 -23.87 8.78
N ILE A 4 -11.01 -23.08 7.88
CA ILE A 4 -10.48 -21.77 7.48
C ILE A 4 -10.64 -20.78 8.63
N LEU A 5 -11.80 -20.77 9.29
CA LEU A 5 -12.05 -19.92 10.46
C LEU A 5 -11.10 -20.27 11.63
N ILE A 6 -10.83 -21.55 11.84
CA ILE A 6 -9.90 -22.02 12.86
C ILE A 6 -8.46 -21.61 12.51
N THR A 7 -8.04 -21.73 11.26
CA THR A 7 -6.71 -21.31 10.81
C THR A 7 -6.53 -19.79 10.94
N ALA A 8 -7.54 -19.00 10.54
CA ALA A 8 -7.54 -17.55 10.72
C ALA A 8 -7.50 -17.16 12.21
N LEU A 9 -8.29 -17.83 13.03
CA LEU A 9 -8.30 -17.62 14.48
C LEU A 9 -6.96 -18.00 15.13
N ILE A 10 -6.34 -19.11 14.72
CA ILE A 10 -5.02 -19.53 15.18
C ILE A 10 -3.97 -18.51 14.76
N MET A 11 -3.99 -18.01 13.52
CA MET A 11 -3.08 -16.96 13.07
C MET A 11 -3.26 -15.65 13.86
N MET A 12 -4.51 -15.25 14.17
CA MET A 12 -4.78 -14.11 15.04
C MET A 12 -4.26 -14.33 16.46
N ILE A 13 -4.51 -15.49 17.06
CA ILE A 13 -4.10 -15.81 18.42
C ILE A 13 -2.58 -15.92 18.52
N THR A 14 -1.93 -16.59 17.58
CA THR A 14 -0.46 -16.72 17.59
C THR A 14 0.21 -15.37 17.39
N SER A 15 -0.31 -14.53 16.50
CA SER A 15 0.20 -13.17 16.31
C SER A 15 -0.03 -12.30 17.54
N TYR A 16 -1.16 -12.45 18.24
CA TYR A 16 -1.45 -11.75 19.50
C TYR A 16 -0.51 -12.19 20.63
N VAL A 17 -0.20 -13.47 20.71
CA VAL A 17 0.76 -14.01 21.73
C VAL A 17 2.18 -13.52 21.44
N TYR A 18 2.61 -13.45 20.15
CA TYR A 18 3.91 -12.89 19.78
C TYR A 18 3.98 -11.37 20.00
N CYS A 19 2.87 -10.65 19.94
CA CYS A 19 2.81 -9.23 20.25
C CYS A 19 3.17 -8.89 21.71
N TRP A 20 3.20 -9.86 22.62
CA TRP A 20 3.42 -9.63 24.06
C TRP A 20 4.86 -9.84 24.54
N GLN A 21 5.75 -10.35 23.71
CA GLN A 21 7.16 -10.57 24.07
C GLN A 21 8.08 -9.66 23.27
N SER A 22 8.41 -8.49 23.81
CA SER A 22 9.47 -7.63 23.28
C SER A 22 10.85 -8.18 23.68
N VAL A 23 11.50 -8.90 22.78
CA VAL A 23 12.88 -9.35 22.97
C VAL A 23 13.81 -8.39 22.21
N GLY A 24 14.74 -7.74 22.92
CA GLY A 24 15.84 -6.98 22.31
C GLY A 24 15.79 -5.46 22.48
N PHE A 25 14.74 -4.90 23.10
CA PHE A 25 14.80 -3.50 23.57
C PHE A 25 15.45 -3.40 24.97
N LYS A 26 16.13 -2.31 25.24
CA LYS A 26 16.40 -1.92 26.63
C LYS A 26 15.04 -1.66 27.30
N ILE A 27 14.93 -1.88 28.59
CA ILE A 27 13.64 -1.79 29.31
C ILE A 27 12.91 -0.46 29.02
N ASN A 28 13.64 0.62 28.98
CA ASN A 28 13.09 1.98 28.77
C ASN A 28 12.77 2.30 27.30
N ASP A 29 13.32 1.57 26.32
CA ASP A 29 13.02 1.79 24.89
C ASP A 29 11.58 1.43 24.56
N HIS A 30 11.03 0.42 25.25
CA HIS A 30 9.65 0.02 25.03
C HIS A 30 8.67 1.11 25.49
N ASP A 31 8.95 1.74 26.63
CA ASP A 31 8.11 2.82 27.16
C ASP A 31 8.20 4.05 26.25
N LEU A 32 9.40 4.41 25.79
CA LEU A 32 9.58 5.50 24.83
C LEU A 32 8.79 5.28 23.53
N ILE A 33 8.78 4.07 22.98
CA ILE A 33 8.03 3.74 21.76
C ILE A 33 6.51 3.73 22.02
N LYS A 34 6.08 3.18 23.16
CA LYS A 34 4.67 3.03 23.51
C LYS A 34 4.01 4.37 23.81
N ASP A 35 4.70 5.22 24.53
CA ASP A 35 4.16 6.47 25.05
C ASP A 35 4.44 7.65 24.10
N TYR A 36 5.19 7.43 23.01
CA TYR A 36 5.50 8.45 22.03
C TYR A 36 4.23 9.04 21.40
N GLN A 37 4.17 10.35 21.40
CA GLN A 37 3.13 11.13 20.74
C GLN A 37 3.76 11.91 19.60
N LEU A 38 3.35 11.62 18.39
CA LEU A 38 3.83 12.35 17.22
C LEU A 38 3.43 13.82 17.35
N PRO A 39 4.34 14.78 17.24
CA PRO A 39 3.98 16.20 17.20
C PRO A 39 3.03 16.45 16.03
N ALA A 40 2.04 17.33 16.22
CA ALA A 40 1.08 17.67 15.17
C ALA A 40 1.83 18.15 13.92
N TRP A 41 1.71 17.41 12.84
CA TRP A 41 2.40 17.71 11.60
C TRP A 41 1.58 17.29 10.38
N GLY A 42 1.88 17.87 9.26
CA GLY A 42 1.24 17.50 8.01
C GLY A 42 2.07 17.92 6.81
N TYR A 43 1.82 17.27 5.70
CA TYR A 43 2.47 17.58 4.44
C TYR A 43 1.53 17.39 3.27
N SER A 44 1.87 18.03 2.15
CA SER A 44 1.22 17.83 0.87
C SER A 44 2.29 17.59 -0.18
N ILE A 45 2.07 16.59 -1.02
CA ILE A 45 2.94 16.26 -2.14
C ILE A 45 2.11 16.35 -3.40
N PHE A 46 2.63 17.02 -4.41
CA PHE A 46 2.13 16.98 -5.76
C PHE A 46 3.25 16.47 -6.67
N ASP A 47 2.97 15.44 -7.41
CA ASP A 47 3.92 14.84 -8.35
C ASP A 47 3.28 14.67 -9.73
N ILE A 48 4.11 14.70 -10.75
CA ILE A 48 3.71 14.40 -12.12
C ILE A 48 4.73 13.42 -12.69
N ASP A 49 4.26 12.24 -13.09
CA ASP A 49 5.06 11.28 -13.84
C ASP A 49 4.64 11.34 -15.31
N LEU A 50 5.60 11.57 -16.18
CA LEU A 50 5.43 11.52 -17.63
C LEU A 50 6.36 10.44 -18.17
N SER A 51 5.79 9.40 -18.73
CA SER A 51 6.53 8.29 -19.33
C SER A 51 6.04 8.00 -20.75
N GLY A 52 6.94 7.50 -21.57
CA GLY A 52 6.61 7.08 -22.93
C GLY A 52 7.42 5.86 -23.32
N ASN A 53 6.83 5.00 -24.11
CA ASN A 53 7.51 3.87 -24.71
C ASN A 53 7.09 3.70 -26.18
N SER A 54 8.02 3.16 -26.97
CA SER A 54 7.72 2.71 -28.33
C SER A 54 8.20 1.29 -28.49
N SER A 55 7.48 0.50 -29.24
CA SER A 55 7.89 -0.84 -29.59
C SER A 55 7.71 -1.10 -31.09
N TYR A 56 8.62 -1.89 -31.62
CA TYR A 56 8.56 -2.43 -32.96
C TYR A 56 8.64 -3.94 -32.84
N ASP A 57 7.65 -4.64 -33.36
CA ASP A 57 7.61 -6.11 -33.37
C ASP A 57 7.41 -6.57 -34.84
N ARG A 58 8.32 -7.39 -35.30
CA ARG A 58 8.23 -8.04 -36.61
C ARG A 58 8.20 -9.55 -36.42
N ARG A 59 7.12 -10.17 -36.86
CA ARG A 59 6.95 -11.61 -36.85
C ARG A 59 7.02 -12.17 -38.23
N ASP A 60 8.05 -12.97 -38.50
CA ASP A 60 8.21 -13.79 -39.71
C ASP A 60 7.72 -15.23 -39.41
N THR A 61 6.39 -15.37 -39.26
CA THR A 61 5.71 -16.68 -39.25
C THR A 61 5.11 -16.92 -40.64
N ASP A 62 4.21 -17.91 -40.77
CA ASP A 62 3.48 -18.16 -42.03
C ASP A 62 2.75 -16.89 -42.55
N TYR A 63 2.59 -15.88 -41.65
CA TYR A 63 2.06 -14.55 -41.96
C TYR A 63 3.04 -13.49 -41.47
N LYS A 64 3.67 -12.77 -42.39
CA LYS A 64 4.52 -11.64 -42.06
C LYS A 64 3.67 -10.47 -41.51
N ARG A 65 3.90 -10.16 -40.25
CA ARG A 65 3.22 -9.06 -39.57
C ARG A 65 4.24 -8.11 -38.98
N VAL A 66 4.07 -6.83 -39.25
CA VAL A 66 4.82 -5.75 -38.63
C VAL A 66 3.87 -4.96 -37.74
N THR A 67 4.26 -4.73 -36.51
CA THR A 67 3.47 -3.92 -35.55
C THR A 67 4.37 -2.85 -34.96
N GLU A 68 3.98 -1.61 -35.16
CA GLU A 68 4.59 -0.45 -34.53
C GLU A 68 3.64 0.09 -33.44
N SER A 69 4.14 0.40 -32.27
CA SER A 69 3.33 1.01 -31.23
C SER A 69 4.07 2.11 -30.49
N ILE A 70 3.32 3.17 -30.15
CA ILE A 70 3.77 4.27 -29.32
C ILE A 70 2.76 4.43 -28.19
N ALA A 71 3.25 4.53 -26.96
CA ALA A 71 2.42 4.84 -25.80
C ALA A 71 3.00 6.02 -25.03
N ILE A 72 2.13 6.93 -24.62
CA ILE A 72 2.44 8.07 -23.76
C ILE A 72 1.53 8.00 -22.56
N ARG A 73 2.11 8.14 -21.38
CA ARG A 73 1.39 8.10 -20.11
C ARG A 73 1.72 9.29 -19.25
N LEU A 74 0.67 9.96 -18.79
CA LEU A 74 0.74 11.08 -17.85
C LEU A 74 0.04 10.66 -16.54
N LYS A 75 0.73 10.82 -15.41
CA LYS A 75 0.19 10.49 -14.08
C LYS A 75 0.43 11.63 -13.10
N PRO A 76 -0.51 12.56 -12.94
CA PRO A 76 -0.50 13.49 -11.83
C PRO A 76 -0.97 12.78 -10.55
N GLY A 77 -0.27 13.05 -9.46
CA GLY A 77 -0.56 12.57 -8.13
C GLY A 77 -0.66 13.71 -7.12
N PHE A 78 -1.56 13.59 -6.17
CA PHE A 78 -1.67 14.48 -5.01
C PHE A 78 -1.87 13.66 -3.76
N LEU A 79 -1.07 13.95 -2.74
CA LEU A 79 -1.18 13.38 -1.42
C LEU A 79 -1.20 14.49 -0.38
N ARG A 80 -2.16 14.45 0.52
CA ARG A 80 -2.18 15.27 1.73
C ARG A 80 -2.35 14.38 2.94
N SER A 81 -1.47 14.54 3.91
CA SER A 81 -1.50 13.82 5.18
C SER A 81 -1.36 14.80 6.33
N PHE A 82 -2.08 14.55 7.40
CA PHE A 82 -1.98 15.29 8.65
C PHE A 82 -2.23 14.32 9.79
N ASP A 83 -1.39 14.37 10.81
CA ASP A 83 -1.51 13.56 12.02
C ASP A 83 -1.37 14.47 13.26
N SER A 84 -2.27 14.28 14.21
CA SER A 84 -2.25 14.90 15.53
C SER A 84 -3.00 14.02 16.53
N GLU A 85 -2.97 14.39 17.79
CA GLU A 85 -3.74 13.66 18.82
C GLU A 85 -5.26 13.78 18.65
N ILE A 86 -5.76 14.80 17.93
CA ILE A 86 -7.20 15.06 17.76
C ILE A 86 -7.70 14.60 16.40
N VAL A 87 -6.91 14.77 15.36
CA VAL A 87 -7.30 14.45 13.98
C VAL A 87 -6.15 13.79 13.25
N ASP A 88 -6.43 12.67 12.62
CA ASP A 88 -5.55 12.00 11.67
C ASP A 88 -6.31 11.84 10.35
N TYR A 89 -5.77 12.36 9.26
CA TYR A 89 -6.35 12.17 7.95
C TYR A 89 -5.30 12.01 6.85
N LYS A 90 -5.68 11.26 5.84
CA LYS A 90 -4.92 11.10 4.62
C LYS A 90 -5.85 11.15 3.42
N LEU A 91 -5.50 11.97 2.44
CA LEU A 91 -6.20 12.09 1.17
C LEU A 91 -5.21 11.85 0.05
N ARG A 92 -5.55 10.98 -0.89
CA ARG A 92 -4.74 10.71 -2.05
C ARG A 92 -5.62 10.77 -3.30
N THR A 93 -5.13 11.45 -4.31
CA THR A 93 -5.72 11.46 -5.64
C THR A 93 -4.64 11.11 -6.64
N ASN A 94 -4.91 10.14 -7.49
CA ASN A 94 -4.04 9.77 -8.59
C ASN A 94 -4.89 9.76 -9.85
N ALA A 95 -4.38 10.35 -10.91
CA ALA A 95 -4.97 10.22 -12.23
C ALA A 95 -3.94 9.58 -13.18
N SER A 96 -4.41 8.93 -14.22
CA SER A 96 -3.54 8.45 -15.29
C SER A 96 -4.28 8.60 -16.61
N SER A 97 -3.59 9.14 -17.57
CA SER A 97 -4.00 9.15 -18.98
C SER A 97 -2.96 8.37 -19.78
N ASP A 98 -3.38 7.29 -20.41
CA ASP A 98 -2.56 6.41 -21.23
C ASP A 98 -3.11 6.45 -22.64
N ILE A 99 -2.32 6.94 -23.57
CA ILE A 99 -2.65 7.04 -25.00
C ILE A 99 -1.72 6.09 -25.74
N ARG A 100 -2.30 5.14 -26.46
CA ARG A 100 -1.54 4.19 -27.28
C ARG A 100 -2.02 4.26 -28.71
N TYR A 101 -1.06 4.26 -29.59
CA TYR A 101 -1.25 4.08 -31.00
C TYR A 101 -0.53 2.81 -31.43
N SER A 102 -1.20 1.96 -32.18
CA SER A 102 -0.61 0.75 -32.74
C SER A 102 -1.02 0.65 -34.22
N ASP A 103 -0.05 0.47 -35.06
CA ASP A 103 -0.20 0.20 -36.48
C ASP A 103 0.31 -1.19 -36.77
N SER A 104 -0.47 -2.02 -37.46
CA SER A 104 -0.09 -3.35 -37.83
C SER A 104 -0.43 -3.65 -39.29
N GLU A 105 0.60 -3.88 -40.08
CA GLU A 105 0.51 -4.34 -41.47
C GLU A 105 0.64 -5.85 -41.56
N ASN A 106 -0.24 -6.47 -42.35
CA ASN A 106 -0.11 -7.86 -42.74
C ASN A 106 0.25 -7.88 -44.24
N GLU A 107 1.49 -8.28 -44.55
CA GLU A 107 2.03 -8.28 -45.93
C GLU A 107 1.25 -9.20 -46.87
N GLU A 108 0.67 -10.31 -46.38
CA GLU A 108 -0.07 -11.27 -47.23
C GLU A 108 -1.48 -10.81 -47.59
N SER A 109 -2.19 -10.25 -46.61
CA SER A 109 -3.58 -9.77 -46.83
C SER A 109 -3.65 -8.34 -47.36
N GLN A 110 -2.51 -7.63 -47.42
CA GLN A 110 -2.44 -6.19 -47.70
C GLN A 110 -3.39 -5.37 -46.82
N SER A 111 -3.62 -5.88 -45.58
CA SER A 111 -4.49 -5.23 -44.61
C SER A 111 -3.65 -4.44 -43.61
N GLU A 112 -3.98 -3.19 -43.45
CA GLU A 112 -3.46 -2.30 -42.43
C GLU A 112 -4.53 -2.17 -41.34
N THR A 113 -4.12 -2.35 -40.09
CA THR A 113 -5.02 -2.18 -38.94
C THR A 113 -4.43 -1.14 -38.00
N ILE A 114 -5.07 0.02 -37.92
CA ILE A 114 -4.71 1.07 -36.98
C ILE A 114 -5.61 0.93 -35.75
N GLN A 115 -4.99 0.87 -34.58
CA GLN A 115 -5.69 0.83 -33.30
C GLN A 115 -5.28 2.05 -32.49
N ARG A 116 -6.26 2.78 -31.97
CA ARG A 116 -6.07 3.85 -31.01
C ARG A 116 -6.75 3.44 -29.70
N TYR A 117 -6.00 3.55 -28.64
CA TYR A 117 -6.43 3.19 -27.32
C TYR A 117 -6.24 4.34 -26.34
N TYR A 118 -7.31 4.75 -25.70
CA TYR A 118 -7.32 5.78 -24.66
C TYR A 118 -7.79 5.14 -23.37
N TYR A 119 -6.93 5.17 -22.37
CA TYR A 119 -7.27 4.70 -21.05
C TYR A 119 -7.03 5.80 -20.04
N ASN A 120 -8.08 6.22 -19.37
CA ASN A 120 -8.03 7.21 -18.32
C ASN A 120 -8.61 6.63 -17.06
N TYR A 121 -7.94 6.84 -15.93
CA TYR A 121 -8.52 6.57 -14.64
C TYR A 121 -8.23 7.71 -13.67
N ILE A 122 -9.15 7.91 -12.72
CA ILE A 122 -8.96 8.78 -11.58
C ILE A 122 -9.26 7.93 -10.36
N LEU A 123 -8.33 7.88 -9.43
CA LEU A 123 -8.47 7.25 -8.12
C LEU A 123 -8.49 8.36 -7.07
N PHE A 124 -9.47 8.33 -6.20
CA PHE A 124 -9.52 9.14 -5.01
C PHE A 124 -9.72 8.22 -3.81
N ASP A 125 -8.79 8.22 -2.87
CA ASP A 125 -8.91 7.48 -1.63
C ASP A 125 -8.49 8.34 -0.44
N GLY A 126 -9.10 8.07 0.70
CA GLY A 126 -8.74 8.77 1.90
C GLY A 126 -9.50 8.29 3.13
N TYR A 127 -9.00 8.71 4.27
CA TYR A 127 -9.67 8.52 5.55
C TYR A 127 -9.49 9.75 6.45
N CYS A 128 -10.37 9.87 7.42
CA CYS A 128 -10.29 10.84 8.50
C CYS A 128 -10.72 10.16 9.79
N ASN A 129 -9.87 10.19 10.80
CA ASN A 129 -10.13 9.80 12.17
C ASN A 129 -10.24 11.07 13.02
N TYR A 130 -11.37 11.27 13.67
CA TYR A 130 -11.57 12.35 14.61
C TYR A 130 -11.68 11.79 16.02
N TYR A 131 -10.68 12.04 16.86
CA TYR A 131 -10.58 11.52 18.22
C TYR A 131 -11.44 12.36 19.17
N VAL A 132 -12.51 11.75 19.69
CA VAL A 132 -13.40 12.35 20.68
C VAL A 132 -12.92 12.14 22.11
N ALA A 133 -12.04 11.16 22.31
CA ALA A 133 -11.29 10.88 23.54
C ALA A 133 -9.97 10.20 23.16
N ASN A 134 -9.04 10.04 24.10
CA ASN A 134 -7.68 9.58 23.84
C ASN A 134 -7.56 8.37 22.90
N ASN A 135 -8.51 7.42 22.96
CA ASN A 135 -8.49 6.21 22.15
C ASN A 135 -9.82 5.95 21.42
N LEU A 136 -10.81 6.82 21.57
CA LEU A 136 -12.12 6.68 20.92
C LEU A 136 -12.21 7.68 19.78
N PHE A 137 -12.52 7.23 18.57
CA PHE A 137 -12.60 8.09 17.40
C PHE A 137 -13.76 7.75 16.47
N LEU A 138 -14.17 8.74 15.70
CA LEU A 138 -15.05 8.58 14.55
C LEU A 138 -14.18 8.44 13.31
N ASN A 139 -14.51 7.46 12.46
CA ASN A 139 -13.82 7.23 11.20
C ASN A 139 -14.77 7.46 10.03
N PHE A 140 -14.27 8.17 9.04
CA PHE A 140 -14.84 8.25 7.71
C PHE A 140 -13.76 7.88 6.70
N SER A 141 -14.03 6.94 5.81
CA SER A 141 -13.12 6.64 4.71
C SER A 141 -13.87 6.52 3.39
N VAL A 142 -13.21 6.89 2.32
CA VAL A 142 -13.72 6.87 0.95
C VAL A 142 -12.68 6.26 0.03
N ASP A 143 -13.15 5.47 -0.92
CA ASP A 143 -12.38 4.94 -2.04
C ASP A 143 -13.25 5.05 -3.29
N SER A 144 -12.80 5.79 -4.28
CA SER A 144 -13.53 5.93 -5.53
C SER A 144 -12.59 5.80 -6.72
N ARG A 145 -13.09 5.17 -7.76
CA ARG A 145 -12.39 4.98 -9.01
C ARG A 145 -13.31 5.34 -10.16
N PHE A 146 -12.82 6.17 -11.05
CA PHE A 146 -13.44 6.43 -12.34
C PHE A 146 -12.53 5.88 -13.43
N THR A 147 -13.09 5.10 -14.35
CA THR A 147 -12.38 4.53 -15.50
C THR A 147 -13.08 4.95 -16.78
N TYR A 148 -12.29 5.30 -17.79
CA TYR A 148 -12.73 5.53 -19.15
C TYR A 148 -11.79 4.83 -20.10
N ASN A 149 -12.32 3.94 -20.90
CA ASN A 149 -11.58 3.13 -21.85
C ASN A 149 -12.23 3.25 -23.22
N GLU A 150 -11.47 3.68 -24.22
CA GLU A 150 -11.92 3.83 -25.59
C GLU A 150 -10.93 3.14 -26.52
N ARG A 151 -11.43 2.31 -27.43
CA ARG A 151 -10.66 1.65 -28.48
C ARG A 151 -11.30 1.92 -29.82
N ASN A 152 -10.55 2.51 -30.73
CA ASN A 152 -10.97 2.79 -32.08
C ASN A 152 -10.16 1.93 -33.04
N PHE A 153 -10.83 1.29 -33.98
CA PHE A 153 -10.23 0.42 -34.99
C PHE A 153 -10.50 1.00 -36.40
N SER A 154 -9.52 0.94 -37.29
CA SER A 154 -9.64 1.47 -38.64
C SER A 154 -10.41 0.59 -39.63
N VAL A 155 -10.68 -0.67 -39.30
CA VAL A 155 -11.33 -1.64 -40.21
C VAL A 155 -12.53 -2.26 -39.49
N ASP A 156 -13.73 -1.99 -40.03
CA ASP A 156 -15.06 -2.60 -39.78
C ASP A 156 -15.39 -3.17 -38.38
N SER A 157 -14.58 -2.89 -37.39
CA SER A 157 -14.83 -3.24 -36.00
C SER A 157 -15.49 -2.08 -35.29
N GLN A 158 -16.50 -2.35 -34.52
CA GLN A 158 -17.20 -1.34 -33.73
C GLN A 158 -16.22 -0.71 -32.73
N ASP A 159 -16.20 0.62 -32.69
CA ASP A 159 -15.51 1.33 -31.63
C ASP A 159 -16.03 0.85 -30.26
N TYR A 160 -15.13 0.56 -29.36
CA TYR A 160 -15.46 0.07 -28.03
C TYR A 160 -15.25 1.17 -27.01
N ILE A 161 -16.28 1.50 -26.26
CA ILE A 161 -16.23 2.47 -25.17
C ILE A 161 -16.77 1.81 -23.91
N ASP A 162 -15.95 1.83 -22.86
CA ASP A 162 -16.29 1.31 -21.54
C ASP A 162 -16.05 2.41 -20.50
N ARG A 163 -17.01 2.60 -19.59
CA ARG A 163 -16.97 3.60 -18.53
C ARG A 163 -17.38 2.96 -17.21
N GLY A 164 -16.51 3.04 -16.22
CA GLY A 164 -16.79 2.50 -14.90
C GLY A 164 -16.66 3.58 -13.82
N ILE A 165 -17.54 3.52 -12.84
CA ILE A 165 -17.46 4.31 -11.61
C ILE A 165 -17.62 3.36 -10.43
N PHE A 166 -16.56 3.23 -9.66
CA PHE A 166 -16.60 2.56 -8.37
C PHE A 166 -16.57 3.62 -7.27
N ALA A 167 -17.44 3.50 -6.28
CA ALA A 167 -17.44 4.34 -5.09
C ALA A 167 -17.65 3.49 -3.85
N GLY A 168 -16.66 3.45 -2.97
CA GLY A 168 -16.71 2.80 -1.67
C GLY A 168 -16.61 3.84 -0.56
N SER A 169 -17.33 3.66 0.52
CA SER A 169 -17.18 4.46 1.72
C SER A 169 -17.41 3.62 2.98
N PHE A 170 -16.83 4.07 4.06
CA PHE A 170 -17.04 3.48 5.38
C PHE A 170 -17.25 4.60 6.39
N LEU A 171 -18.25 4.43 7.23
CA LEU A 171 -18.53 5.29 8.36
C LEU A 171 -18.61 4.43 9.62
N GLY A 172 -17.87 4.80 10.66
CA GLY A 172 -17.84 4.00 11.88
C GLY A 172 -17.23 4.70 13.07
N MET A 173 -17.17 3.96 14.16
CA MET A 173 -16.45 4.33 15.38
C MET A 173 -15.34 3.35 15.63
N GLY A 174 -14.22 3.85 16.16
CA GLY A 174 -13.07 3.04 16.48
C GLY A 174 -12.54 3.28 17.88
N PHE A 175 -11.80 2.29 18.35
CA PHE A 175 -11.07 2.33 19.61
C PHE A 175 -9.63 1.93 19.38
N GLY A 176 -8.68 2.63 20.02
CA GLY A 176 -7.25 2.44 19.86
C GLY A 176 -6.62 3.54 19.00
N LYS A 177 -5.32 3.46 18.79
CA LYS A 177 -4.56 4.35 17.91
C LYS A 177 -3.31 3.63 17.42
N ILE A 178 -3.05 3.74 16.12
CA ILE A 178 -1.79 3.33 15.51
C ILE A 178 -0.98 4.59 15.25
N ARG A 179 0.25 4.63 15.76
CA ARG A 179 1.16 5.77 15.64
C ARG A 179 2.34 5.43 14.76
N ASP A 180 2.80 6.40 13.98
CA ASP A 180 4.10 6.32 13.31
C ASP A 180 5.20 6.61 14.34
N VAL A 181 5.97 5.58 14.67
CA VAL A 181 7.08 5.64 15.62
C VAL A 181 8.44 5.64 14.91
N SER A 182 8.46 5.83 13.60
CA SER A 182 9.71 5.91 12.81
C SER A 182 10.71 6.92 13.36
N PRO A 183 10.29 8.13 13.84
CA PRO A 183 11.20 9.09 14.43
C PRO A 183 11.90 8.57 15.68
N VAL A 184 11.19 7.84 16.54
CA VAL A 184 11.76 7.20 17.74
C VAL A 184 12.82 6.17 17.33
N PHE A 185 12.51 5.34 16.33
CA PHE A 185 13.46 4.35 15.83
C PHE A 185 14.71 4.98 15.25
N ARG A 186 14.61 6.15 14.59
CA ARG A 186 15.78 6.91 14.15
C ARG A 186 16.63 7.40 15.34
N ALA A 187 15.98 7.90 16.38
CA ALA A 187 16.69 8.33 17.61
C ALA A 187 17.40 7.14 18.29
N LEU A 188 16.73 5.99 18.39
CA LEU A 188 17.32 4.78 18.95
C LEU A 188 18.49 4.24 18.10
N ARG A 189 18.39 4.28 16.77
CA ARG A 189 19.51 3.92 15.88
C ARG A 189 20.66 4.91 15.95
N LEU A 190 20.36 6.20 16.12
CA LEU A 190 21.40 7.18 16.36
C LEU A 190 22.17 6.85 17.66
N ARG A 191 21.45 6.45 18.73
CA ARG A 191 22.09 5.98 19.98
C ARG A 191 22.97 4.75 19.74
N GLU A 192 22.50 3.73 19.01
CA GLU A 192 23.33 2.55 18.67
C GLU A 192 24.62 2.96 17.94
N ARG A 193 24.54 3.92 17.01
CA ARG A 193 25.70 4.42 16.29
C ARG A 193 26.66 5.19 17.18
N VAL A 194 26.14 6.01 18.09
CA VAL A 194 26.93 6.73 19.09
C VAL A 194 27.68 5.73 19.99
N GLU A 195 27.00 4.71 20.49
CA GLU A 195 27.60 3.65 21.29
C GLU A 195 28.68 2.87 20.50
N ALA A 196 28.48 2.63 19.22
CA ALA A 196 29.41 1.94 18.33
C ALA A 196 30.73 2.74 18.10
N LEU A 197 30.73 4.06 18.25
CA LEU A 197 31.95 4.87 18.17
C LEU A 197 32.89 4.64 19.35
N ASN A 198 32.43 3.98 20.42
CA ASN A 198 33.26 3.62 21.63
C ASN A 198 34.02 4.80 22.27
N LYS A 199 33.47 6.03 22.19
CA LYS A 199 34.06 7.23 22.75
C LYS A 199 33.53 7.62 24.14
N GLY A 200 32.74 6.73 24.76
CA GLY A 200 32.08 7.02 26.03
C GLY A 200 30.90 7.98 25.91
N LEU A 201 30.53 8.33 24.69
CA LEU A 201 29.37 9.16 24.42
C LEU A 201 28.09 8.34 24.65
N THR A 202 27.09 8.95 25.29
CA THR A 202 25.79 8.34 25.54
C THR A 202 24.69 9.36 25.32
N LEU A 203 23.52 8.90 24.89
CA LEU A 203 22.31 9.72 24.79
C LEU A 203 21.35 9.35 25.91
N SER A 204 20.90 10.33 26.66
CA SER A 204 19.89 10.20 27.70
C SER A 204 18.48 10.01 27.08
N GLU A 205 17.54 9.49 27.87
CA GLU A 205 16.14 9.30 27.44
C GLU A 205 15.50 10.62 27.02
N ASN A 206 15.71 11.69 27.77
CA ASN A 206 15.20 13.03 27.43
C ASN A 206 15.77 13.53 26.09
N GLN A 207 17.06 13.26 25.80
CA GLN A 207 17.64 13.61 24.50
C GLN A 207 17.01 12.78 23.38
N LEU A 208 16.73 11.49 23.59
CA LEU A 208 16.07 10.62 22.62
C LEU A 208 14.66 11.09 22.31
N GLU A 209 13.90 11.52 23.31
CA GLU A 209 12.56 12.08 23.14
C GLU A 209 12.59 13.35 22.28
N ILE A 210 13.43 14.33 22.66
CA ILE A 210 13.58 15.58 21.91
C ILE A 210 14.08 15.33 20.49
N LEU A 211 15.03 14.40 20.30
CA LEU A 211 15.50 14.00 18.97
C LEU A 211 14.38 13.36 18.13
N SER A 212 13.54 12.54 18.75
CA SER A 212 12.40 11.93 18.07
C SER A 212 11.45 12.98 17.53
N ASP A 213 11.12 14.01 18.32
CA ASP A 213 10.28 15.12 17.88
C ASP A 213 10.91 15.90 16.73
N LYS A 214 12.22 16.14 16.80
CA LYS A 214 12.93 16.82 15.70
C LYS A 214 12.99 15.96 14.43
N PHE A 215 13.19 14.66 14.57
CA PHE A 215 13.20 13.73 13.42
C PHE A 215 11.82 13.61 12.78
N ALA A 216 10.73 13.74 13.52
CA ALA A 216 9.38 13.82 12.98
C ALA A 216 9.19 15.04 12.05
N LEU A 217 9.85 16.15 12.36
CA LEU A 217 9.77 17.39 11.58
C LEU A 217 10.74 17.45 10.39
N TYR A 218 11.60 16.44 10.19
CA TYR A 218 12.62 16.44 9.15
C TYR A 218 12.08 16.75 7.75
N THR A 219 10.94 16.17 7.39
CA THR A 219 10.30 16.41 6.08
C THR A 219 9.93 17.88 5.86
N GLN A 220 9.62 18.63 6.92
CA GLN A 220 9.35 20.06 6.81
C GLN A 220 10.63 20.83 6.40
N TYR A 221 11.79 20.45 6.94
CA TYR A 221 13.08 21.06 6.54
C TYR A 221 13.39 20.79 5.08
N VAL A 222 13.17 19.54 4.62
CA VAL A 222 13.36 19.16 3.21
C VAL A 222 12.50 20.01 2.27
N ASN A 223 11.29 20.31 2.66
CA ASN A 223 10.34 21.06 1.81
C ASN A 223 10.54 22.58 1.86
N VAL A 224 11.20 23.11 2.90
CA VAL A 224 11.34 24.57 3.11
C VAL A 224 12.69 25.08 2.68
N TYR A 225 13.76 24.28 2.78
CA TYR A 225 15.12 24.75 2.60
C TYR A 225 15.87 24.00 1.50
N ASP A 226 16.49 24.71 0.54
CA ASP A 226 17.37 24.12 -0.47
C ASP A 226 18.56 23.35 0.10
N ARG A 227 19.03 23.78 1.28
CA ARG A 227 20.13 23.14 2.03
C ARG A 227 19.68 22.71 3.41
N TYR A 228 18.58 21.96 3.41
CA TYR A 228 17.87 21.57 4.62
C TYR A 228 18.75 20.86 5.65
N GLU A 229 19.72 20.03 5.25
CA GLU A 229 20.63 19.32 6.15
C GLU A 229 21.37 20.30 7.07
N LYS A 230 21.85 21.43 6.53
CA LYS A 230 22.54 22.45 7.31
C LYS A 230 21.67 23.03 8.43
N TYR A 231 20.42 23.33 8.11
CA TYR A 231 19.49 23.91 9.09
C TYR A 231 19.02 22.88 10.09
N PHE A 232 18.72 21.69 9.63
CA PHE A 232 18.29 20.58 10.45
C PHE A 232 19.37 20.20 11.49
N TRP A 233 20.60 19.93 11.05
CA TRP A 233 21.69 19.56 11.96
C TRP A 233 22.13 20.69 12.87
N LYS A 234 21.93 21.94 12.49
CA LYS A 234 22.13 23.08 13.38
C LYS A 234 21.19 23.04 14.59
N GLU A 235 19.99 22.52 14.46
CA GLU A 235 19.06 22.34 15.58
C GLU A 235 19.33 21.07 16.38
N ILE A 236 19.89 20.04 15.75
CA ILE A 236 20.23 18.77 16.41
C ILE A 236 21.50 18.89 17.27
N SER A 237 22.50 19.60 16.78
CA SER A 237 23.80 19.72 17.47
C SER A 237 23.72 20.15 18.95
N PRO A 238 22.91 21.15 19.34
CA PRO A 238 22.77 21.52 20.76
C PRO A 238 22.14 20.43 21.64
N ILE A 239 21.28 19.58 21.05
CA ILE A 239 20.63 18.46 21.75
C ILE A 239 21.64 17.35 22.04
N LEU A 240 22.55 17.10 21.09
CA LEU A 240 23.62 16.12 21.25
C LEU A 240 24.63 16.53 22.31
N GLY A 241 24.86 17.84 22.46
CA GLY A 241 25.81 18.41 23.43
C GLY A 241 27.20 18.64 22.86
N SER A 242 28.01 19.42 23.59
CA SER A 242 29.35 19.83 23.15
C SER A 242 30.37 18.69 23.01
N GLU A 243 30.10 17.54 23.61
CA GLU A 243 30.94 16.35 23.49
C GLU A 243 30.99 15.83 22.04
N PHE A 244 29.93 16.08 21.27
CA PHE A 244 29.84 15.71 19.85
C PHE A 244 30.65 16.64 18.94
N ASP A 245 31.03 17.83 19.40
CA ASP A 245 31.88 18.76 18.65
C ASP A 245 33.31 18.20 18.44
N ALA A 246 33.71 17.22 19.25
CA ALA A 246 35.02 16.55 19.15
C ALA A 246 35.05 15.42 18.12
N LEU A 247 33.92 15.11 17.47
CA LEU A 247 33.86 14.08 16.44
C LEU A 247 34.53 14.56 15.15
N ASN A 248 35.25 13.62 14.51
CA ASN A 248 35.84 13.91 13.21
C ASN A 248 34.78 13.84 12.09
N LEU A 249 35.15 14.23 10.87
CA LEU A 249 34.24 14.30 9.74
C LEU A 249 33.60 12.95 9.42
N SER A 250 34.36 11.85 9.46
CA SER A 250 33.83 10.50 9.12
C SER A 250 32.84 10.01 10.17
N GLU A 251 33.08 10.34 11.44
CA GLU A 251 32.15 9.99 12.53
C GLU A 251 30.85 10.79 12.44
N ASN A 252 30.95 12.08 12.13
CA ASN A 252 29.77 12.92 11.89
C ASN A 252 28.96 12.41 10.70
N LEU A 253 29.61 12.07 9.58
CA LEU A 253 28.92 11.47 8.43
C LEU A 253 28.22 10.16 8.81
N TYR A 254 28.90 9.29 9.57
CA TYR A 254 28.30 8.03 10.04
C TYR A 254 27.04 8.25 10.89
N LEU A 255 27.03 9.25 11.76
CA LEU A 255 25.84 9.58 12.55
C LEU A 255 24.73 10.18 11.69
N THR A 256 25.07 11.09 10.77
CA THR A 256 24.07 11.76 9.92
C THR A 256 23.39 10.83 8.91
N GLU A 257 24.05 9.73 8.52
CA GLU A 257 23.48 8.73 7.63
C GLU A 257 22.20 8.07 8.18
N VAL A 258 21.95 8.11 9.50
CA VAL A 258 20.70 7.59 10.07
C VAL A 258 19.44 8.23 9.46
N MET A 259 19.56 9.50 9.03
CA MET A 259 18.44 10.20 8.39
C MET A 259 18.18 9.73 6.96
N LYS A 260 19.15 9.08 6.34
CA LYS A 260 19.05 8.51 4.99
C LYS A 260 18.58 7.05 4.99
N GLU A 261 18.45 6.45 6.18
CA GLU A 261 17.90 5.10 6.28
C GLU A 261 16.39 5.12 6.05
N TYR A 262 15.91 4.17 5.27
CA TYR A 262 14.50 3.96 5.13
C TYR A 262 13.97 3.25 6.38
N ILE A 263 13.39 4.00 7.30
CA ILE A 263 12.77 3.48 8.52
C ILE A 263 11.29 3.83 8.47
N ARG A 264 10.43 2.80 8.49
CA ARG A 264 8.98 2.96 8.59
C ARG A 264 8.46 2.00 9.63
N ARG A 265 8.09 2.52 10.78
CA ARG A 265 7.66 1.75 11.94
C ARG A 265 6.37 2.29 12.50
N TYR A 266 5.45 1.39 12.77
CA TYR A 266 4.17 1.68 13.39
C TYR A 266 4.07 0.95 14.72
N GLN A 267 3.32 1.51 15.66
CA GLN A 267 3.03 0.89 16.95
C GLN A 267 1.59 1.14 17.34
N GLY A 268 0.94 0.12 17.90
CA GLY A 268 -0.41 0.23 18.45
C GLY A 268 -1.41 -0.66 17.75
N HIS A 269 -2.65 -0.53 18.14
CA HIS A 269 -3.77 -1.26 17.57
C HIS A 269 -5.00 -0.38 17.50
N GLU A 270 -5.88 -0.73 16.57
CA GLU A 270 -7.19 -0.12 16.45
C GLU A 270 -8.24 -1.13 16.00
N ILE A 271 -9.44 -0.97 16.51
CA ILE A 271 -10.63 -1.70 16.08
C ILE A 271 -11.69 -0.70 15.65
N LEU A 272 -12.29 -0.91 14.48
CA LEU A 272 -13.36 -0.07 13.95
C LEU A 272 -14.61 -0.91 13.71
N LEU A 273 -15.73 -0.37 14.12
CA LEU A 273 -17.08 -0.91 13.89
C LEU A 273 -17.86 0.12 13.09
N GLY A 274 -18.48 -0.28 12.00
CA GLY A 274 -19.21 0.66 11.16
C GLY A 274 -19.95 0.00 10.03
N ILE A 275 -20.29 0.82 9.05
CA ILE A 275 -21.05 0.45 7.87
C ILE A 275 -20.18 0.69 6.64
N ASP A 276 -20.01 -0.33 5.83
CA ASP A 276 -19.45 -0.23 4.49
C ASP A 276 -20.57 0.04 3.48
N PHE A 277 -20.27 0.91 2.56
CA PHE A 277 -21.07 1.25 1.41
C PHE A 277 -20.21 1.07 0.16
N CYS A 278 -20.75 0.41 -0.85
CA CYS A 278 -20.06 0.18 -2.11
C CYS A 278 -21.06 0.32 -3.26
N GLN A 279 -20.70 1.12 -4.25
CA GLN A 279 -21.45 1.26 -5.50
C GLN A 279 -20.50 0.97 -6.65
N ASP A 280 -20.93 0.11 -7.55
CA ASP A 280 -20.30 -0.14 -8.84
C ASP A 280 -21.28 0.21 -9.96
N TYR A 281 -20.80 0.95 -10.93
CA TYR A 281 -21.60 1.39 -12.07
C TYR A 281 -20.73 1.30 -13.33
N GLU A 282 -21.18 0.50 -14.28
CA GLU A 282 -20.47 0.28 -15.53
C GLU A 282 -21.43 0.49 -16.71
N ILE A 283 -20.93 1.11 -17.77
CA ILE A 283 -21.64 1.32 -19.03
C ILE A 283 -20.78 0.74 -20.13
N GLU A 284 -21.29 -0.28 -20.79
CA GLU A 284 -20.66 -0.92 -21.93
C GLU A 284 -21.09 -0.27 -23.27
N ASN A 285 -20.44 -0.65 -24.34
CA ASN A 285 -20.60 -0.05 -25.67
C ASN A 285 -22.01 -0.22 -26.27
N ASP A 286 -22.70 -1.30 -25.97
CA ASP A 286 -24.06 -1.60 -26.40
C ASP A 286 -25.13 -0.83 -25.62
N GLY A 287 -24.72 -0.04 -24.64
CA GLY A 287 -25.57 0.76 -23.78
C GLY A 287 -26.11 -0.02 -22.59
N ASP A 288 -25.67 -1.27 -22.41
CA ASP A 288 -25.96 -2.04 -21.22
C ASP A 288 -25.35 -1.37 -19.99
N LYS A 289 -26.13 -1.30 -18.94
CA LYS A 289 -25.77 -0.61 -17.70
C LYS A 289 -25.87 -1.58 -16.55
N THR A 290 -24.76 -1.81 -15.89
CA THR A 290 -24.76 -2.48 -14.61
C THR A 290 -24.67 -1.47 -13.48
N LYS A 291 -25.50 -1.67 -12.48
CA LYS A 291 -25.49 -0.84 -11.28
C LYS A 291 -25.62 -1.74 -10.07
N GLU A 292 -24.54 -1.86 -9.34
CA GLU A 292 -24.51 -2.63 -8.11
C GLU A 292 -24.36 -1.68 -6.91
N PHE A 293 -25.17 -1.93 -5.90
CA PHE A 293 -25.17 -1.16 -4.69
C PHE A 293 -25.19 -2.10 -3.49
N HIS A 294 -24.17 -2.04 -2.66
CA HIS A 294 -24.03 -2.89 -1.49
C HIS A 294 -23.90 -2.05 -0.22
N LEU A 295 -24.58 -2.45 0.83
CA LEU A 295 -24.53 -1.82 2.14
C LEU A 295 -24.48 -2.89 3.22
N GLY A 296 -23.69 -2.65 4.27
CA GLY A 296 -23.73 -3.54 5.41
C GLY A 296 -22.70 -3.29 6.50
N PRO A 297 -22.84 -3.96 7.64
CA PRO A 297 -21.95 -3.81 8.75
C PRO A 297 -20.56 -4.36 8.45
N SER A 298 -19.56 -3.71 9.04
CA SER A 298 -18.16 -4.10 8.90
C SER A 298 -17.38 -3.89 10.20
N ILE A 299 -16.45 -4.80 10.43
CA ILE A 299 -15.47 -4.73 11.51
C ILE A 299 -14.09 -4.72 10.88
N ARG A 300 -13.24 -3.77 11.28
CA ARG A 300 -11.83 -3.69 10.88
C ARG A 300 -10.96 -3.75 12.12
N TYR A 301 -9.86 -4.49 12.04
CA TYR A 301 -8.86 -4.56 13.09
C TYR A 301 -7.48 -4.41 12.49
N GLN A 302 -6.68 -3.53 13.06
CA GLN A 302 -5.27 -3.37 12.70
C GLN A 302 -4.42 -3.39 13.96
N CYS A 303 -3.24 -3.98 13.86
CA CYS A 303 -2.26 -4.02 14.94
C CYS A 303 -0.86 -4.01 14.35
N TYR A 304 0.00 -3.18 14.91
CA TYR A 304 1.44 -3.19 14.63
C TYR A 304 2.21 -3.28 15.92
N ASN A 305 3.18 -4.18 15.96
CA ASN A 305 4.05 -4.34 17.11
C ASN A 305 5.50 -4.49 16.69
N ASN A 306 6.37 -3.71 17.33
CA ASN A 306 7.80 -3.79 17.16
C ASN A 306 8.36 -4.77 18.20
N ILE A 307 8.86 -5.91 17.75
CA ILE A 307 9.46 -6.93 18.59
C ILE A 307 10.84 -6.44 19.07
N ASN A 308 11.58 -5.78 18.20
CA ASN A 308 12.86 -5.13 18.51
C ASN A 308 13.15 -4.04 17.46
N LEU A 309 14.30 -3.38 17.54
CA LEU A 309 14.70 -2.32 16.60
C LEU A 309 14.74 -2.79 15.14
N LYS A 310 14.87 -4.07 14.88
CA LYS A 310 15.01 -4.64 13.54
C LYS A 310 13.73 -5.29 13.01
N TYR A 311 12.80 -5.69 13.89
CA TYR A 311 11.67 -6.53 13.50
C TYR A 311 10.33 -6.00 13.95
N GLN A 312 9.40 -5.86 13.01
CA GLN A 312 8.01 -5.47 13.20
C GLN A 312 7.06 -6.51 12.61
N ILE A 313 5.96 -6.76 13.30
CA ILE A 313 4.82 -7.54 12.80
C ILE A 313 3.62 -6.62 12.68
N GLY A 314 2.86 -6.79 11.59
CA GLY A 314 1.59 -6.11 11.36
C GLY A 314 0.48 -7.11 11.06
N ILE A 315 -0.71 -6.84 11.58
CA ILE A 315 -1.94 -7.59 11.30
C ILE A 315 -2.97 -6.60 10.82
N ASN A 316 -3.67 -6.96 9.74
CA ASN A 316 -4.82 -6.20 9.25
C ASN A 316 -5.93 -7.20 8.93
N SER A 317 -7.11 -6.97 9.46
CA SER A 317 -8.28 -7.80 9.17
C SER A 317 -9.53 -6.94 8.96
N LYS A 318 -10.38 -7.38 8.04
CA LYS A 318 -11.68 -6.77 7.76
C LYS A 318 -12.70 -7.89 7.57
N ILE A 319 -13.81 -7.76 8.27
CA ILE A 319 -14.99 -8.63 8.10
C ILE A 319 -16.15 -7.73 7.71
N SER A 320 -16.83 -8.05 6.62
CA SER A 320 -18.00 -7.29 6.15
C SER A 320 -19.11 -8.25 5.80
N TYR A 321 -20.35 -7.85 6.10
CA TYR A 321 -21.56 -8.50 5.64
C TYR A 321 -22.34 -7.49 4.81
N LEU A 322 -22.39 -7.69 3.50
CA LEU A 322 -22.91 -6.74 2.53
C LEU A 322 -24.17 -7.29 1.90
N LYS A 323 -25.24 -6.49 1.90
CA LYS A 323 -26.48 -6.82 1.20
C LYS A 323 -26.59 -5.94 -0.04
N TYR A 324 -26.93 -6.55 -1.17
CA TYR A 324 -27.25 -5.86 -2.40
C TYR A 324 -28.61 -5.14 -2.24
N LEU A 325 -28.69 -3.90 -2.73
CA LEU A 325 -29.86 -3.04 -2.67
C LEU A 325 -30.19 -2.60 -4.11
N GLY A 326 -30.64 -3.52 -4.95
CA GLY A 326 -31.04 -3.28 -6.34
C GLY A 326 -32.24 -4.10 -6.74
N ASP A 327 -32.79 -3.80 -7.92
CA ASP A 327 -34.08 -4.38 -8.37
C ASP A 327 -33.95 -5.79 -8.95
N TYR A 328 -32.76 -6.33 -9.18
CA TYR A 328 -32.57 -7.54 -10.00
C TYR A 328 -32.06 -8.79 -9.28
N SER A 329 -31.52 -8.68 -8.06
CA SER A 329 -31.09 -9.88 -7.32
C SER A 329 -31.03 -9.64 -5.81
N GLU A 330 -31.39 -10.66 -5.01
CA GLU A 330 -31.14 -10.69 -3.57
C GLU A 330 -29.74 -11.27 -3.29
N GLU A 331 -28.71 -10.54 -3.69
CA GLU A 331 -27.33 -10.93 -3.38
C GLU A 331 -26.94 -10.49 -1.96
N THR A 332 -26.33 -11.41 -1.23
CA THR A 332 -25.70 -11.13 0.05
C THR A 332 -24.28 -11.65 0.03
N LYS A 333 -23.33 -10.82 0.44
CA LYS A 333 -21.91 -11.15 0.40
C LYS A 333 -21.29 -11.07 1.80
N PHE A 334 -20.68 -12.15 2.24
CA PHE A 334 -19.78 -12.14 3.39
C PHE A 334 -18.34 -12.05 2.90
N ARG A 335 -17.59 -11.05 3.37
CA ARG A 335 -16.20 -10.83 3.00
C ARG A 335 -15.31 -10.90 4.22
N LEU A 336 -14.24 -11.68 4.14
CA LEU A 336 -13.16 -11.73 5.12
C LEU A 336 -11.85 -11.39 4.41
N ASN A 337 -11.19 -10.31 4.82
CA ASN A 337 -9.84 -9.99 4.41
C ASN A 337 -8.94 -10.12 5.64
N LEU A 338 -7.88 -10.90 5.54
CA LEU A 338 -6.88 -11.07 6.58
C LEU A 338 -5.51 -10.90 5.97
N SER A 339 -4.66 -10.07 6.59
CA SER A 339 -3.28 -9.87 6.18
C SER A 339 -2.36 -9.88 7.39
N ASN A 340 -1.25 -10.59 7.29
CA ASN A 340 -0.15 -10.57 8.23
C ASN A 340 1.11 -10.11 7.49
N SER A 341 1.82 -9.14 8.05
CA SER A 341 3.02 -8.54 7.46
C SER A 341 4.19 -8.61 8.42
N HIS A 342 5.37 -8.87 7.86
CA HIS A 342 6.64 -8.95 8.57
C HIS A 342 7.61 -7.97 7.92
N TYR A 343 8.27 -7.18 8.73
CA TYR A 343 9.29 -6.25 8.31
C TYR A 343 10.53 -6.49 9.16
N PHE A 344 11.65 -6.86 8.52
CA PHE A 344 12.88 -7.21 9.19
C PHE A 344 14.10 -6.57 8.53
N ASP A 345 14.81 -5.70 9.26
CA ASP A 345 16.11 -5.18 8.89
C ASP A 345 17.20 -6.17 9.31
N ILE A 346 17.63 -7.03 8.38
CA ILE A 346 18.68 -8.02 8.64
C ILE A 346 20.01 -7.31 8.94
N THR A 347 20.33 -6.31 8.12
CA THR A 347 21.44 -5.37 8.34
C THR A 347 20.98 -3.96 7.95
N ASP A 348 21.81 -2.94 8.14
CA ASP A 348 21.50 -1.58 7.71
C ASP A 348 21.28 -1.45 6.19
N ARG A 349 21.76 -2.43 5.41
CA ARG A 349 21.64 -2.48 3.94
C ARG A 349 20.76 -3.59 3.41
N LEU A 350 20.40 -4.57 4.23
CA LEU A 350 19.62 -5.72 3.81
C LEU A 350 18.31 -5.78 4.58
N ARG A 351 17.20 -5.69 3.86
CA ARG A 351 15.85 -5.71 4.40
C ARG A 351 15.05 -6.84 3.81
N TRP A 352 14.26 -7.48 4.65
CA TRP A 352 13.26 -8.45 4.24
C TRP A 352 11.87 -8.00 4.66
N ASN A 353 10.96 -7.96 3.69
CA ASN A 353 9.54 -7.71 3.90
C ASN A 353 8.77 -8.92 3.39
N SER A 354 7.84 -9.41 4.16
CA SER A 354 6.97 -10.51 3.76
C SER A 354 5.54 -10.24 4.20
N SER A 355 4.59 -10.66 3.40
CA SER A 355 3.18 -10.61 3.77
C SER A 355 2.44 -11.83 3.25
N ILE A 356 1.52 -12.32 4.05
CA ILE A 356 0.51 -13.30 3.64
C ILE A 356 -0.86 -12.64 3.77
N SER A 357 -1.67 -12.75 2.74
CA SER A 357 -3.05 -12.26 2.77
C SER A 357 -4.01 -13.33 2.29
N VAL A 358 -5.18 -13.38 2.93
CA VAL A 358 -6.29 -14.23 2.57
C VAL A 358 -7.50 -13.34 2.38
N ASN A 359 -8.06 -13.36 1.18
CA ASN A 359 -9.33 -12.73 0.85
C ASN A 359 -10.33 -13.86 0.61
N TYR A 360 -11.44 -13.85 1.31
CA TYR A 360 -12.50 -14.84 1.22
C TYR A 360 -13.81 -14.11 1.06
N ASP A 361 -14.47 -14.32 -0.08
CA ASP A 361 -15.81 -13.85 -0.39
C ASP A 361 -16.73 -15.06 -0.44
N TYR A 362 -17.83 -15.04 0.32
CA TYR A 362 -18.92 -15.98 0.23
C TYR A 362 -20.16 -15.22 -0.21
N ILE A 363 -20.80 -15.69 -1.27
CA ILE A 363 -21.89 -15.00 -1.94
C ILE A 363 -23.12 -15.91 -1.89
N TRP A 364 -24.26 -15.36 -1.47
CA TRP A 364 -25.56 -16.00 -1.50
C TRP A 364 -26.42 -15.29 -2.51
N TYR A 365 -27.00 -16.07 -3.40
CA TYR A 365 -28.11 -15.69 -4.27
C TYR A 365 -29.34 -16.49 -3.91
N GLU A 366 -30.54 -16.12 -4.43
CA GLU A 366 -31.77 -16.85 -4.18
C GLU A 366 -31.70 -18.37 -4.47
N ASN A 367 -30.98 -18.76 -5.52
CA ASN A 367 -30.95 -20.11 -6.04
C ASN A 367 -29.59 -20.82 -5.94
N TYR A 368 -28.54 -20.13 -5.55
CA TYR A 368 -27.20 -20.72 -5.42
C TYR A 368 -26.34 -19.95 -4.42
N ASP A 369 -25.36 -20.61 -3.88
CA ASP A 369 -24.35 -20.03 -3.03
C ASP A 369 -22.97 -20.57 -3.39
N GLY A 370 -21.96 -19.77 -3.14
CA GLY A 370 -20.61 -20.21 -3.43
C GLY A 370 -19.55 -19.26 -2.86
N TYR A 371 -18.30 -19.61 -3.04
CA TYR A 371 -17.19 -18.84 -2.50
C TYR A 371 -16.05 -18.63 -3.47
N LYS A 372 -15.34 -17.53 -3.24
CA LYS A 372 -14.03 -17.25 -3.85
C LYS A 372 -13.02 -16.99 -2.73
N MET A 373 -11.91 -17.72 -2.76
CA MET A 373 -10.81 -17.51 -1.84
C MET A 373 -9.53 -17.22 -2.61
N THR A 374 -8.86 -16.12 -2.27
CA THR A 374 -7.55 -15.77 -2.82
C THR A 374 -6.54 -15.69 -1.68
N THR A 375 -5.52 -16.52 -1.73
CA THR A 375 -4.37 -16.46 -0.82
C THR A 375 -3.17 -15.92 -1.59
N THR A 376 -2.53 -14.88 -1.07
CA THR A 376 -1.34 -14.29 -1.67
C THR A 376 -0.21 -14.26 -0.65
N LEU A 377 0.93 -14.82 -1.00
CA LEU A 377 2.19 -14.68 -0.30
C LEU A 377 3.08 -13.76 -1.12
N THR A 378 3.61 -12.72 -0.48
CA THR A 378 4.57 -11.82 -1.11
C THR A 378 5.79 -11.71 -0.20
N SER A 379 6.98 -11.85 -0.76
CA SER A 379 8.24 -11.71 -0.04
C SER A 379 9.20 -10.86 -0.85
N TYR A 380 9.76 -9.84 -0.22
CA TYR A 380 10.73 -8.91 -0.82
C TYR A 380 12.02 -8.96 -0.03
N ILE A 381 13.13 -8.95 -0.75
CA ILE A 381 14.45 -8.69 -0.21
C ILE A 381 15.00 -7.48 -0.96
N ASP A 382 15.29 -6.41 -0.24
CA ASP A 382 15.92 -5.20 -0.75
C ASP A 382 17.35 -5.15 -0.22
N TYR A 383 18.34 -5.02 -1.11
CA TYR A 383 19.73 -4.79 -0.78
C TYR A 383 20.14 -3.39 -1.26
N PHE A 384 20.38 -2.49 -0.32
CA PHE A 384 20.79 -1.13 -0.59
C PHE A 384 22.30 -1.06 -0.85
N ILE A 385 22.67 -0.79 -2.10
CA ILE A 385 24.07 -0.52 -2.49
C ILE A 385 24.46 0.86 -1.98
N GLU A 386 23.56 1.83 -2.20
CA GLU A 386 23.59 3.18 -1.66
C GLU A 386 22.20 3.52 -1.10
N ASN A 387 22.09 4.59 -0.31
CA ASN A 387 20.83 4.97 0.32
C ASN A 387 19.68 5.19 -0.69
N ASN A 388 20.01 5.57 -1.92
CA ASN A 388 19.04 5.85 -2.98
C ASN A 388 18.97 4.75 -4.06
N PHE A 389 19.80 3.70 -3.97
CA PHE A 389 19.83 2.64 -4.96
C PHE A 389 19.79 1.27 -4.29
N ALA A 390 18.78 0.50 -4.61
CA ALA A 390 18.60 -0.85 -4.09
C ALA A 390 18.44 -1.88 -5.22
N LEU A 391 19.05 -3.04 -5.05
CA LEU A 391 18.66 -4.25 -5.75
C LEU A 391 17.51 -4.91 -5.00
N TYR A 392 16.52 -5.39 -5.70
CA TYR A 392 15.43 -6.11 -5.08
C TYR A 392 15.17 -7.45 -5.74
N CYS A 393 14.72 -8.37 -4.90
CA CYS A 393 14.21 -9.67 -5.30
C CYS A 393 12.82 -9.82 -4.68
N GLN A 394 11.84 -10.17 -5.48
CA GLN A 394 10.46 -10.39 -5.04
C GLN A 394 9.98 -11.76 -5.47
N LEU A 395 9.44 -12.52 -4.54
CA LEU A 395 8.63 -13.70 -4.78
C LEU A 395 7.17 -13.37 -4.49
N LYS A 396 6.30 -13.60 -5.44
CA LYS A 396 4.84 -13.53 -5.26
C LYS A 396 4.24 -14.88 -5.63
N SER A 397 3.53 -15.50 -4.71
CA SER A 397 2.73 -16.69 -4.94
C SER A 397 1.26 -16.37 -4.68
N GLN A 398 0.38 -16.78 -5.58
CA GLN A 398 -1.04 -16.57 -5.46
C GLN A 398 -1.77 -17.89 -5.74
N LEU A 399 -2.71 -18.20 -4.86
CA LEU A 399 -3.63 -19.32 -4.98
C LEU A 399 -5.05 -18.77 -5.00
N ILE A 400 -5.78 -19.05 -6.06
CA ILE A 400 -7.20 -18.71 -6.20
C ILE A 400 -8.00 -20.02 -6.17
N GLN A 401 -9.01 -20.07 -5.32
CA GLN A 401 -9.96 -21.18 -5.24
C GLN A 401 -11.36 -20.59 -5.42
N VAL A 402 -12.14 -21.17 -6.28
CA VAL A 402 -13.49 -20.71 -6.60
C VAL A 402 -14.42 -21.89 -6.64
N ASP A 403 -15.61 -21.68 -6.12
CA ASP A 403 -16.69 -22.66 -6.27
C ASP A 403 -17.21 -22.60 -7.71
N PRO A 404 -17.27 -23.74 -8.43
CA PRO A 404 -17.72 -23.76 -9.82
C PRO A 404 -19.14 -23.25 -10.02
N ASP A 405 -20.01 -23.42 -9.03
CA ASP A 405 -21.43 -23.03 -9.13
C ASP A 405 -21.59 -21.49 -9.25
N ILE A 406 -20.61 -20.69 -8.84
CA ILE A 406 -20.61 -19.23 -9.06
C ILE A 406 -20.35 -18.87 -10.52
N TYR A 407 -19.55 -19.64 -11.24
CA TYR A 407 -19.12 -19.30 -12.60
C TYR A 407 -20.14 -19.67 -13.68
N GLU A 408 -20.98 -20.70 -13.46
CA GLU A 408 -21.99 -21.08 -14.46
C GLU A 408 -23.10 -20.04 -14.60
N ASN A 409 -23.25 -19.15 -13.60
CA ASN A 409 -24.34 -18.19 -13.51
C ASN A 409 -23.90 -16.72 -13.61
N ASP A 410 -22.60 -16.46 -13.87
CA ASP A 410 -22.15 -15.08 -14.09
C ASP A 410 -22.74 -14.59 -15.43
N ALA A 411 -23.68 -13.64 -15.36
CA ALA A 411 -24.42 -13.09 -16.50
C ALA A 411 -23.52 -12.34 -17.52
N TYR A 412 -22.26 -12.26 -17.25
CA TYR A 412 -21.25 -11.55 -18.03
C TYR A 412 -20.48 -12.44 -19.02
N GLY A 413 -21.10 -13.26 -19.80
CA GLY A 413 -20.63 -13.81 -21.07
C GLY A 413 -19.11 -14.01 -21.34
N SER A 414 -18.27 -13.79 -20.37
CA SER A 414 -16.86 -14.13 -20.45
C SER A 414 -16.75 -15.66 -20.45
N PRO A 415 -16.01 -16.27 -21.38
CA PRO A 415 -15.76 -17.69 -21.35
C PRO A 415 -14.91 -18.00 -20.11
N VAL A 416 -15.57 -18.17 -18.99
CA VAL A 416 -14.93 -18.67 -17.79
C VAL A 416 -14.78 -20.16 -17.99
N TYR A 417 -13.57 -20.63 -17.94
CA TYR A 417 -13.23 -22.04 -18.08
C TYR A 417 -13.97 -22.81 -16.98
N PRO A 418 -14.99 -23.64 -17.32
CA PRO A 418 -15.86 -24.28 -16.35
C PRO A 418 -15.15 -25.29 -15.43
N ASP A 419 -13.86 -25.52 -15.62
CA ASP A 419 -13.05 -26.51 -14.89
C ASP A 419 -12.06 -25.89 -13.88
N LEU A 420 -11.97 -24.57 -13.77
CA LEU A 420 -10.96 -23.91 -12.93
C LEU A 420 -11.40 -23.82 -11.46
N LYS A 421 -11.40 -24.97 -10.77
CA LYS A 421 -11.59 -25.02 -9.30
C LYS A 421 -10.41 -24.39 -8.53
N ARG A 422 -9.24 -24.27 -9.17
CA ARG A 422 -8.01 -23.83 -8.54
C ARG A 422 -7.04 -23.25 -9.56
N ASP A 423 -6.57 -22.04 -9.32
CA ASP A 423 -5.50 -21.41 -10.08
C ASP A 423 -4.31 -21.10 -9.16
N GLU A 424 -3.11 -21.45 -9.59
CA GLU A 424 -1.88 -21.22 -8.85
C GLU A 424 -0.89 -20.46 -9.73
N SER A 425 -0.38 -19.37 -9.23
CA SER A 425 0.69 -18.63 -9.89
C SER A 425 1.84 -18.36 -8.95
N VAL A 426 3.06 -18.50 -9.47
CA VAL A 426 4.28 -18.10 -8.78
C VAL A 426 5.06 -17.20 -9.71
N ILE A 427 5.33 -15.98 -9.27
CA ILE A 427 6.02 -14.97 -10.06
C ILE A 427 7.26 -14.53 -9.29
N PHE A 428 8.38 -14.56 -9.97
CA PHE A 428 9.63 -14.08 -9.44
C PHE A 428 10.07 -12.83 -10.20
N TYR A 429 10.37 -11.76 -9.43
CA TYR A 429 10.87 -10.51 -9.98
C TYR A 429 12.26 -10.25 -9.42
N PHE A 430 13.12 -9.76 -10.28
CA PHE A 430 14.43 -9.25 -9.91
C PHE A 430 14.65 -7.92 -10.62
N GLY A 431 15.21 -6.93 -9.90
CA GLY A 431 15.44 -5.64 -10.51
C GLY A 431 16.20 -4.69 -9.59
N CYS A 432 16.27 -3.45 -10.02
CA CYS A 432 16.84 -2.37 -9.23
C CYS A 432 15.82 -1.24 -9.09
N LYS A 433 15.89 -0.53 -7.96
CA LYS A 433 15.09 0.66 -7.67
C LYS A 433 16.04 1.81 -7.41
N TYR A 434 15.79 2.92 -8.06
CA TYR A 434 16.43 4.18 -7.72
C TYR A 434 15.39 5.13 -7.14
N TYR A 435 15.68 5.66 -5.99
CA TYR A 435 14.79 6.54 -5.27
C TYR A 435 15.20 7.99 -5.53
N PHE A 436 14.42 8.68 -6.38
CA PHE A 436 14.60 10.10 -6.68
C PHE A 436 13.97 10.94 -5.55
N GLY A 437 14.81 11.72 -4.88
CA GLY A 437 14.36 12.56 -3.78
C GLY A 437 14.38 11.85 -2.41
N SER A 438 14.19 12.62 -1.36
CA SER A 438 14.06 12.08 0.00
C SER A 438 12.75 11.29 0.09
N MET A 439 12.84 10.00 0.34
CA MET A 439 11.71 9.12 0.64
C MET A 439 11.18 9.31 2.08
N PHE A 440 11.02 10.54 2.50
CA PHE A 440 10.70 10.83 3.89
C PHE A 440 9.47 11.70 4.01
#